data_fd78f68df69d37f2518fe6b99f607ac6
#
_entry.id   fd78f68df69d37f2518fe6b99f607ac6
#
_cell.length_a   1.000
_cell.length_b   1.000
_cell.length_c   1.000
_cell.angle_alpha   90.00
_cell.angle_beta   90.00
_cell.angle_gamma   90.00
#
_symmetry.space_group_name_H-M   'P 1'
#
loop_
_entity.id
_entity.type
_entity.pdbx_description
1 polymer ?
#
loop_
_entity_poly.entity_id
_entity_poly.type
_entity_poly.pdbx_seq_one_letter_code
_entity_poly.pdbx_strand_id
1 'polypeptide(L)'
;MERPFLFIIVVVMRRAFIASGISAVLLGSTHSLAQVPKKAPASSPQNAAERAVSLAESGHCTEAMPLLKTSIRQIANKDLQKRAGLDGLNCAMTHNTPSEALPFLEVLVREFPRDPEVLYAAAHAYSDLSLRTSQELMREAPFSYQVHLLNAEALETQAKWPEAAAEYRKILDINPTLPGVHARLGRVLLSGAQPSPDAVAQAKQNFQQELEIDPNNAASEYVLGELAKEENDFSTAITHYTRATKIDHSFAEAYLGLGSALVSTNQFADAIPPLETYEKMAPDSPTGHYQLALAYNGAGRKEDANREAALQRDTAKALEQLKRRVAEGLEHQKPPQ
;
A
#
# COMPACT_ATOMS: atom_id res chain seq x y z
N MET A 1 13.11 5.43 -3.05
CA MET A 1 12.94 5.20 -4.50
C MET A 1 13.74 3.98 -4.87
N GLU A 2 13.15 2.80 -4.77
CA GLU A 2 13.69 1.61 -5.44
C GLU A 2 12.53 0.65 -5.67
N ARG A 3 12.35 0.31 -6.93
CA ARG A 3 11.28 -0.60 -7.40
C ARG A 3 11.81 -2.03 -7.38
N PRO A 4 11.08 -3.03 -6.90
CA PRO A 4 11.46 -4.41 -7.17
C PRO A 4 11.08 -4.79 -8.60
N PHE A 5 12.07 -5.30 -9.34
CA PHE A 5 11.94 -5.88 -10.67
C PHE A 5 11.16 -7.20 -10.61
N LEU A 6 10.08 -7.25 -11.34
CA LEU A 6 9.36 -8.50 -11.62
C LEU A 6 10.00 -9.15 -12.87
N PHE A 7 10.70 -10.26 -12.69
CA PHE A 7 11.20 -11.09 -13.80
C PHE A 7 10.06 -11.97 -14.32
N ILE A 8 9.58 -11.67 -15.52
CA ILE A 8 8.71 -12.56 -16.30
C ILE A 8 9.59 -13.35 -17.25
N ILE A 9 9.67 -14.66 -17.04
CA ILE A 9 10.31 -15.61 -17.97
C ILE A 9 9.34 -15.88 -19.12
N VAL A 10 9.68 -15.38 -20.31
CA VAL A 10 8.99 -15.73 -21.55
C VAL A 10 9.69 -16.94 -22.16
N VAL A 11 9.02 -18.08 -22.15
CA VAL A 11 9.46 -19.28 -22.89
C VAL A 11 8.94 -19.19 -24.33
N VAL A 12 9.85 -18.96 -25.25
CA VAL A 12 9.57 -18.98 -26.70
C VAL A 12 9.71 -20.41 -27.21
N MET A 13 8.62 -21.06 -27.54
CA MET A 13 8.64 -22.30 -28.33
C MET A 13 8.61 -21.97 -29.83
N ARG A 14 9.75 -22.17 -30.48
CA ARG A 14 9.84 -22.28 -31.95
C ARG A 14 9.30 -23.63 -32.39
N ARG A 15 8.29 -23.65 -33.28
CA ARG A 15 7.96 -24.82 -34.09
C ARG A 15 8.42 -24.62 -35.52
N ALA A 16 9.22 -25.57 -35.95
CA ALA A 16 9.75 -25.67 -37.30
C ALA A 16 8.65 -26.12 -38.30
N PHE A 17 8.62 -25.49 -39.45
CA PHE A 17 7.82 -25.94 -40.61
C PHE A 17 8.66 -26.95 -41.40
N ILE A 18 8.08 -28.12 -41.65
CA ILE A 18 8.57 -29.09 -42.65
C ILE A 18 7.68 -28.92 -43.89
N ALA A 19 8.33 -28.61 -45.01
CA ALA A 19 7.69 -28.59 -46.32
C ALA A 19 7.73 -29.99 -46.95
N SER A 20 6.64 -30.44 -47.52
CA SER A 20 6.62 -31.54 -48.47
C SER A 20 5.65 -31.19 -49.58
N GLY A 21 6.16 -31.12 -50.78
CA GLY A 21 5.38 -30.91 -51.99
C GLY A 21 4.80 -32.22 -52.53
N ILE A 22 3.68 -32.16 -53.23
CA ILE A 22 3.24 -33.15 -54.23
C ILE A 22 2.37 -32.46 -55.28
N SER A 23 2.59 -32.92 -56.48
CA SER A 23 2.20 -32.56 -57.83
C SER A 23 0.73 -32.33 -58.16
N ALA A 24 0.56 -31.56 -59.21
CA ALA A 24 -0.69 -31.22 -59.90
C ALA A 24 -1.35 -32.38 -60.62
N VAL A 25 -2.69 -32.41 -60.64
CA VAL A 25 -3.52 -33.03 -61.67
C VAL A 25 -4.57 -32.01 -62.10
N LEU A 26 -4.53 -31.65 -63.37
CA LEU A 26 -5.50 -30.81 -64.05
C LEU A 26 -6.72 -31.67 -64.45
N LEU A 27 -7.92 -31.32 -64.02
CA LEU A 27 -9.19 -31.69 -64.63
C LEU A 27 -10.12 -30.48 -64.61
N GLY A 28 -10.47 -30.03 -65.79
CA GLY A 28 -11.33 -28.88 -66.00
C GLY A 28 -12.80 -29.17 -65.65
N SER A 29 -13.43 -28.19 -65.04
CA SER A 29 -14.90 -28.16 -64.91
C SER A 29 -15.36 -26.70 -64.89
N THR A 30 -16.39 -26.41 -65.59
CA THR A 30 -17.03 -25.15 -65.91
C THR A 30 -17.39 -24.29 -64.72
N HIS A 31 -16.99 -23.04 -64.79
CA HIS A 31 -17.20 -22.06 -63.75
C HIS A 31 -18.63 -21.53 -63.72
N SER A 32 -19.33 -21.88 -62.68
CA SER A 32 -20.41 -21.03 -62.14
C SER A 32 -19.76 -19.98 -61.22
N LEU A 33 -19.83 -18.69 -61.57
CA LEU A 33 -19.40 -17.59 -60.77
C LEU A 33 -20.34 -17.43 -59.54
N ALA A 34 -20.05 -18.16 -58.47
CA ALA A 34 -20.60 -17.85 -57.16
C ALA A 34 -20.00 -16.53 -56.68
N GLN A 35 -20.82 -15.50 -56.59
CA GLN A 35 -20.43 -14.22 -55.97
C GLN A 35 -19.99 -14.50 -54.53
N VAL A 36 -18.69 -14.32 -54.26
CA VAL A 36 -18.15 -14.26 -52.89
C VAL A 36 -18.85 -13.12 -52.19
N PRO A 37 -19.51 -13.34 -51.05
CA PRO A 37 -20.14 -12.26 -50.31
C PRO A 37 -19.04 -11.25 -49.90
N LYS A 38 -19.15 -9.98 -50.36
CA LYS A 38 -18.29 -8.89 -49.93
C LYS A 38 -18.33 -8.83 -48.40
N LYS A 39 -17.22 -9.17 -47.75
CA LYS A 39 -17.02 -8.97 -46.34
C LYS A 39 -17.36 -7.51 -46.06
N ALA A 40 -18.38 -7.25 -45.23
CA ALA A 40 -18.74 -5.90 -44.83
C ALA A 40 -17.49 -5.16 -44.36
N PRO A 41 -17.30 -3.89 -44.67
CA PRO A 41 -16.13 -3.13 -44.21
C PRO A 41 -16.08 -3.24 -42.72
N ALA A 42 -14.90 -3.62 -42.16
CA ALA A 42 -14.67 -3.65 -40.72
C ALA A 42 -15.03 -2.27 -40.17
N SER A 43 -15.99 -2.20 -39.26
CA SER A 43 -16.38 -0.95 -38.60
C SER A 43 -15.15 -0.35 -37.95
N SER A 44 -14.98 0.97 -38.06
CA SER A 44 -13.87 1.65 -37.36
C SER A 44 -13.92 1.31 -35.85
N PRO A 45 -12.78 1.28 -35.17
CA PRO A 45 -12.76 1.05 -33.70
C PRO A 45 -13.71 1.98 -32.94
N GLN A 46 -13.92 3.18 -33.41
CA GLN A 46 -14.85 4.14 -32.84
C GLN A 46 -16.31 3.74 -33.01
N ASN A 47 -16.73 3.33 -34.20
CA ASN A 47 -18.11 2.85 -34.47
C ASN A 47 -18.39 1.55 -33.67
N ALA A 48 -17.39 0.68 -33.55
CA ALA A 48 -17.51 -0.52 -32.73
C ALA A 48 -17.69 -0.18 -31.24
N ALA A 49 -16.96 0.82 -30.74
CA ALA A 49 -17.07 1.29 -29.36
C ALA A 49 -18.44 1.95 -29.09
N GLU A 50 -18.92 2.84 -29.97
CA GLU A 50 -20.25 3.48 -29.83
C GLU A 50 -21.37 2.44 -29.77
N ARG A 51 -21.30 1.42 -30.63
CA ARG A 51 -22.26 0.29 -30.61
C ARG A 51 -22.14 -0.50 -29.30
N ALA A 52 -20.92 -0.75 -28.84
CA ALA A 52 -20.67 -1.52 -27.62
C ALA A 52 -21.17 -0.79 -26.36
N VAL A 53 -20.96 0.52 -26.29
CA VAL A 53 -21.49 1.38 -25.21
C VAL A 53 -23.03 1.33 -25.23
N SER A 54 -23.67 1.51 -26.40
CA SER A 54 -25.14 1.41 -26.52
C SER A 54 -25.70 0.06 -26.08
N LEU A 55 -25.00 -1.04 -26.40
CA LEU A 55 -25.36 -2.39 -25.94
C LEU A 55 -25.22 -2.52 -24.42
N ALA A 56 -24.13 -2.02 -23.86
CA ALA A 56 -23.88 -2.08 -22.41
C ALA A 56 -24.91 -1.24 -21.62
N GLU A 57 -25.18 -0.01 -22.06
CA GLU A 57 -26.18 0.89 -21.46
C GLU A 57 -27.61 0.29 -21.52
N SER A 58 -27.90 -0.53 -22.53
CA SER A 58 -29.19 -1.27 -22.64
C SER A 58 -29.20 -2.64 -21.94
N GLY A 59 -28.14 -2.97 -21.18
CA GLY A 59 -28.04 -4.20 -20.38
C GLY A 59 -27.57 -5.44 -21.16
N HIS A 60 -27.18 -5.30 -22.44
CA HIS A 60 -26.71 -6.38 -23.30
C HIS A 60 -25.19 -6.63 -23.13
N CYS A 61 -24.73 -6.81 -21.88
CA CYS A 61 -23.32 -6.95 -21.54
C CYS A 61 -22.63 -8.11 -22.29
N THR A 62 -23.30 -9.23 -22.49
CA THR A 62 -22.72 -10.39 -23.20
C THR A 62 -22.32 -10.06 -24.65
N GLU A 63 -23.09 -9.19 -25.33
CA GLU A 63 -22.79 -8.75 -26.68
C GLU A 63 -21.81 -7.57 -26.70
N ALA A 64 -21.87 -6.69 -25.68
CA ALA A 64 -21.03 -5.52 -25.55
C ALA A 64 -19.55 -5.87 -25.24
N MET A 65 -19.32 -6.82 -24.33
CA MET A 65 -17.99 -7.15 -23.79
C MET A 65 -16.93 -7.49 -24.85
N PRO A 66 -17.17 -8.34 -25.86
CA PRO A 66 -16.17 -8.61 -26.90
C PRO A 66 -15.77 -7.36 -27.69
N LEU A 67 -16.72 -6.47 -27.97
CA LEU A 67 -16.50 -5.22 -28.68
C LEU A 67 -15.73 -4.21 -27.82
N LEU A 68 -16.12 -4.04 -26.55
CA LEU A 68 -15.44 -3.17 -25.60
C LEU A 68 -13.98 -3.59 -25.38
N LYS A 69 -13.70 -4.86 -25.17
CA LYS A 69 -12.33 -5.39 -24.98
C LYS A 69 -11.43 -5.12 -26.19
N THR A 70 -11.96 -5.26 -27.39
CA THR A 70 -11.16 -5.06 -28.60
C THR A 70 -10.94 -3.60 -28.95
N SER A 71 -11.87 -2.71 -28.60
CA SER A 71 -11.82 -1.29 -28.98
C SER A 71 -11.23 -0.37 -27.93
N ILE A 72 -11.35 -0.66 -26.63
CA ILE A 72 -11.05 0.28 -25.52
C ILE A 72 -9.69 0.96 -25.62
N ARG A 73 -8.65 0.26 -26.07
CA ARG A 73 -7.29 0.81 -26.23
C ARG A 73 -7.10 1.62 -27.50
N GLN A 74 -8.03 1.53 -28.46
CA GLN A 74 -7.94 2.15 -29.78
C GLN A 74 -8.87 3.36 -29.96
N ILE A 75 -9.68 3.67 -28.94
CA ILE A 75 -10.61 4.79 -28.96
C ILE A 75 -9.82 6.09 -28.80
N ALA A 76 -9.85 6.96 -29.82
CA ALA A 76 -9.19 8.26 -29.79
C ALA A 76 -9.99 9.31 -29.01
N ASN A 77 -11.32 9.25 -29.06
CA ASN A 77 -12.20 10.17 -28.33
C ASN A 77 -12.20 9.82 -26.85
N LYS A 78 -11.71 10.75 -26.01
CA LYS A 78 -11.54 10.53 -24.57
C LYS A 78 -12.87 10.31 -23.82
N ASP A 79 -13.93 11.02 -24.17
CA ASP A 79 -15.23 10.84 -23.52
C ASP A 79 -15.83 9.47 -23.84
N LEU A 80 -15.74 9.03 -25.10
CA LEU A 80 -16.16 7.71 -25.50
C LEU A 80 -15.27 6.63 -24.86
N GLN A 81 -13.96 6.86 -24.75
CA GLN A 81 -13.04 5.93 -24.09
C GLN A 81 -13.39 5.75 -22.61
N LYS A 82 -13.69 6.86 -21.91
CA LYS A 82 -14.13 6.81 -20.50
C LYS A 82 -15.43 6.02 -20.35
N ARG A 83 -16.46 6.36 -21.13
CA ARG A 83 -17.74 5.63 -21.10
C ARG A 83 -17.57 4.14 -21.39
N ALA A 84 -16.89 3.80 -22.48
CA ALA A 84 -16.62 2.40 -22.84
C ALA A 84 -15.85 1.65 -21.74
N GLY A 85 -14.93 2.32 -21.05
CA GLY A 85 -14.20 1.77 -19.91
C GLY A 85 -15.10 1.51 -18.71
N LEU A 86 -15.93 2.48 -18.33
CA LEU A 86 -16.87 2.37 -17.20
C LEU A 86 -17.94 1.29 -17.47
N ASP A 87 -18.50 1.26 -18.67
CA ASP A 87 -19.49 0.26 -19.07
C ASP A 87 -18.89 -1.14 -19.11
N GLY A 88 -17.68 -1.28 -19.66
CA GLY A 88 -16.97 -2.55 -19.68
C GLY A 88 -16.65 -3.07 -18.28
N LEU A 89 -16.23 -2.16 -17.39
CA LEU A 89 -15.98 -2.46 -15.99
C LEU A 89 -17.28 -2.91 -15.31
N ASN A 90 -18.37 -2.16 -15.46
CA ASN A 90 -19.66 -2.49 -14.88
C ASN A 90 -20.20 -3.85 -15.39
N CYS A 91 -20.11 -4.10 -16.68
CA CYS A 91 -20.51 -5.39 -17.28
C CYS A 91 -19.69 -6.54 -16.70
N ALA A 92 -18.36 -6.39 -16.59
CA ALA A 92 -17.49 -7.44 -16.04
C ALA A 92 -17.83 -7.75 -14.57
N MET A 93 -18.08 -6.72 -13.76
CA MET A 93 -18.41 -6.88 -12.35
C MET A 93 -19.81 -7.49 -12.16
N THR A 94 -20.79 -7.09 -12.94
CA THR A 94 -22.17 -7.59 -12.87
C THR A 94 -22.27 -9.06 -13.29
N HIS A 95 -21.50 -9.48 -14.30
CA HIS A 95 -21.50 -10.87 -14.80
C HIS A 95 -20.54 -11.81 -14.06
N ASN A 96 -19.95 -11.36 -12.96
CA ASN A 96 -19.04 -12.15 -12.12
C ASN A 96 -17.80 -12.67 -12.90
N THR A 97 -17.24 -11.83 -13.76
CA THR A 97 -16.03 -12.14 -14.55
C THR A 97 -14.89 -11.17 -14.18
N PRO A 98 -14.32 -11.27 -12.97
CA PRO A 98 -13.38 -10.29 -12.45
C PRO A 98 -12.11 -10.14 -13.30
N SER A 99 -11.63 -11.21 -13.92
CA SER A 99 -10.49 -11.15 -14.85
C SER A 99 -10.74 -10.27 -16.07
N GLU A 100 -12.00 -10.08 -16.45
CA GLU A 100 -12.42 -9.23 -17.56
C GLU A 100 -12.50 -7.76 -17.21
N ALA A 101 -12.55 -7.41 -15.91
CA ALA A 101 -12.54 -6.04 -15.41
C ALA A 101 -11.16 -5.37 -15.54
N LEU A 102 -10.08 -6.14 -15.38
CA LEU A 102 -8.71 -5.61 -15.31
C LEU A 102 -8.28 -4.76 -16.52
N PRO A 103 -8.56 -5.15 -17.79
CA PRO A 103 -8.21 -4.33 -18.95
C PRO A 103 -8.89 -2.96 -18.97
N PHE A 104 -10.11 -2.85 -18.45
CA PHE A 104 -10.85 -1.59 -18.36
C PHE A 104 -10.31 -0.73 -17.22
N LEU A 105 -10.04 -1.30 -16.05
CA LEU A 105 -9.39 -0.61 -14.92
C LEU A 105 -8.04 -0.03 -15.32
N GLU A 106 -7.20 -0.82 -16.01
CA GLU A 106 -5.89 -0.36 -16.49
C GLU A 106 -6.01 0.90 -17.35
N VAL A 107 -6.93 0.90 -18.33
CA VAL A 107 -7.15 2.03 -19.23
C VAL A 107 -7.71 3.23 -18.46
N LEU A 108 -8.74 3.02 -17.64
CA LEU A 108 -9.41 4.08 -16.90
C LEU A 108 -8.44 4.80 -15.96
N VAL A 109 -7.71 4.08 -15.13
CA VAL A 109 -6.79 4.66 -14.13
C VAL A 109 -5.60 5.35 -14.79
N ARG A 110 -5.09 4.82 -15.92
CA ARG A 110 -3.99 5.44 -16.66
C ARG A 110 -4.41 6.71 -17.38
N GLU A 111 -5.56 6.68 -18.08
CA GLU A 111 -5.99 7.77 -18.95
C GLU A 111 -6.74 8.88 -18.19
N PHE A 112 -7.37 8.55 -17.06
CA PHE A 112 -8.20 9.46 -16.26
C PHE A 112 -7.84 9.43 -14.75
N PRO A 113 -6.57 9.62 -14.38
CA PRO A 113 -6.07 9.38 -13.01
C PRO A 113 -6.64 10.33 -11.95
N ARG A 114 -7.31 11.42 -12.35
CA ARG A 114 -7.89 12.43 -11.46
C ARG A 114 -9.40 12.61 -11.63
N ASP A 115 -10.02 11.80 -12.49
CA ASP A 115 -11.47 11.86 -12.71
C ASP A 115 -12.20 11.22 -11.52
N PRO A 116 -13.08 11.95 -10.81
CA PRO A 116 -13.75 11.44 -9.61
C PRO A 116 -14.63 10.21 -9.87
N GLU A 117 -15.29 10.13 -11.04
CA GLU A 117 -16.13 9.01 -11.41
C GLU A 117 -15.29 7.74 -11.64
N VAL A 118 -14.15 7.90 -12.33
CA VAL A 118 -13.20 6.80 -12.54
C VAL A 118 -12.58 6.35 -11.23
N LEU A 119 -12.16 7.27 -10.37
CA LEU A 119 -11.60 6.94 -9.05
C LEU A 119 -12.62 6.20 -8.19
N TYR A 120 -13.88 6.63 -8.20
CA TYR A 120 -14.96 5.96 -7.48
C TYR A 120 -15.21 4.54 -8.00
N ALA A 121 -15.38 4.39 -9.32
CA ALA A 121 -15.59 3.09 -9.96
C ALA A 121 -14.41 2.13 -9.72
N ALA A 122 -13.18 2.64 -9.84
CA ALA A 122 -11.97 1.85 -9.60
C ALA A 122 -11.86 1.41 -8.13
N ALA A 123 -12.16 2.27 -7.17
CA ALA A 123 -12.15 1.93 -5.75
C ALA A 123 -13.11 0.77 -5.44
N HIS A 124 -14.35 0.83 -5.97
CA HIS A 124 -15.32 -0.24 -5.80
C HIS A 124 -14.89 -1.54 -6.48
N ALA A 125 -14.37 -1.45 -7.71
CA ALA A 125 -13.93 -2.63 -8.44
C ALA A 125 -12.73 -3.32 -7.77
N TYR A 126 -11.72 -2.56 -7.30
CA TYR A 126 -10.59 -3.12 -6.56
C TYR A 126 -11.02 -3.76 -5.24
N SER A 127 -11.98 -3.14 -4.53
CA SER A 127 -12.54 -3.70 -3.28
C SER A 127 -13.24 -5.05 -3.54
N ASP A 128 -14.08 -5.14 -4.58
CA ASP A 128 -14.78 -6.38 -4.93
C ASP A 128 -13.80 -7.46 -5.41
N LEU A 129 -12.82 -7.10 -6.25
CA LEU A 129 -11.76 -8.02 -6.68
C LEU A 129 -10.95 -8.57 -5.50
N SER A 130 -10.59 -7.70 -4.55
CA SER A 130 -9.90 -8.08 -3.33
C SER A 130 -10.72 -9.06 -2.49
N LEU A 131 -12.01 -8.74 -2.27
CA LEU A 131 -12.92 -9.61 -1.52
C LEU A 131 -13.05 -10.99 -2.16
N ARG A 132 -13.27 -11.06 -3.48
CA ARG A 132 -13.41 -12.33 -4.23
C ARG A 132 -12.12 -13.16 -4.16
N THR A 133 -10.97 -12.51 -4.34
CA THR A 133 -9.68 -13.19 -4.27
C THR A 133 -9.41 -13.73 -2.86
N SER A 134 -9.80 -12.98 -1.83
CA SER A 134 -9.70 -13.43 -0.43
C SER A 134 -10.62 -14.63 -0.17
N GLN A 135 -11.85 -14.62 -0.68
CA GLN A 135 -12.78 -15.76 -0.60
C GLN A 135 -12.24 -17.00 -1.33
N GLU A 136 -11.63 -16.79 -2.50
CA GLU A 136 -10.98 -17.87 -3.26
C GLU A 136 -9.83 -18.48 -2.46
N LEU A 137 -8.97 -17.66 -1.87
CA LEU A 137 -7.88 -18.12 -1.02
C LEU A 137 -8.41 -18.93 0.18
N MET A 138 -9.48 -18.44 0.84
CA MET A 138 -10.10 -19.17 1.96
C MET A 138 -10.70 -20.51 1.54
N ARG A 139 -11.18 -20.61 0.31
CA ARG A 139 -11.75 -21.85 -0.25
C ARG A 139 -10.67 -22.86 -0.64
N GLU A 140 -9.60 -22.40 -1.31
CA GLU A 140 -8.56 -23.26 -1.86
C GLU A 140 -7.52 -23.68 -0.82
N ALA A 141 -7.22 -22.81 0.15
CA ALA A 141 -6.18 -23.03 1.15
C ALA A 141 -6.61 -22.59 2.56
N PRO A 142 -7.69 -23.13 3.14
CA PRO A 142 -8.32 -22.64 4.36
C PRO A 142 -7.41 -22.66 5.61
N PHE A 143 -6.38 -23.50 5.62
CA PHE A 143 -5.43 -23.66 6.74
C PHE A 143 -4.06 -23.03 6.44
N SER A 144 -3.94 -22.24 5.39
CA SER A 144 -2.69 -21.57 5.04
C SER A 144 -2.42 -20.38 5.94
N TYR A 145 -1.14 -20.06 6.15
CA TYR A 145 -0.76 -18.87 6.92
C TYR A 145 -1.27 -17.58 6.25
N GLN A 146 -1.47 -17.56 4.94
CA GLN A 146 -2.01 -16.42 4.20
C GLN A 146 -3.45 -16.10 4.61
N VAL A 147 -4.28 -17.12 4.86
CA VAL A 147 -5.66 -16.92 5.37
C VAL A 147 -5.61 -16.31 6.77
N HIS A 148 -4.76 -16.83 7.66
CA HIS A 148 -4.58 -16.25 8.98
C HIS A 148 -4.04 -14.82 8.93
N LEU A 149 -3.17 -14.50 7.95
CA LEU A 149 -2.67 -13.14 7.76
C LEU A 149 -3.79 -12.17 7.34
N LEU A 150 -4.63 -12.54 6.38
CA LEU A 150 -5.80 -11.74 5.99
C LEU A 150 -6.78 -11.53 7.15
N ASN A 151 -7.02 -12.57 7.94
CA ASN A 151 -7.88 -12.47 9.11
C ASN A 151 -7.29 -11.52 10.16
N ALA A 152 -6.00 -11.65 10.45
CA ALA A 152 -5.31 -10.76 11.40
C ALA A 152 -5.39 -9.29 10.94
N GLU A 153 -5.09 -9.01 9.67
CA GLU A 153 -5.17 -7.66 9.10
C GLU A 153 -6.60 -7.09 9.14
N ALA A 154 -7.62 -7.91 8.85
CA ALA A 154 -9.01 -7.51 8.97
C ALA A 154 -9.44 -7.22 10.42
N LEU A 155 -8.92 -7.98 11.39
CA LEU A 155 -9.16 -7.77 12.82
C LEU A 155 -8.44 -6.52 13.34
N GLU A 156 -7.22 -6.23 12.86
CA GLU A 156 -6.52 -4.97 13.17
C GLU A 156 -7.31 -3.75 12.72
N THR A 157 -7.89 -3.75 11.51
CA THR A 157 -8.71 -2.63 11.02
C THR A 157 -9.97 -2.40 11.86
N GLN A 158 -10.45 -3.44 12.57
CA GLN A 158 -11.57 -3.37 13.50
C GLN A 158 -11.14 -3.09 14.95
N ALA A 159 -9.85 -2.85 15.19
CA ALA A 159 -9.25 -2.71 16.53
C ALA A 159 -9.51 -3.90 17.47
N LYS A 160 -9.71 -5.09 16.90
CA LYS A 160 -9.88 -6.35 17.65
C LYS A 160 -8.53 -6.98 17.93
N TRP A 161 -7.76 -6.33 18.80
CA TRP A 161 -6.36 -6.65 19.04
C TRP A 161 -6.12 -8.07 19.59
N PRO A 162 -6.90 -8.58 20.59
CA PRO A 162 -6.72 -9.93 21.08
C PRO A 162 -6.94 -11.01 20.02
N GLU A 163 -7.96 -10.83 19.19
CA GLU A 163 -8.30 -11.76 18.11
C GLU A 163 -7.23 -11.71 16.99
N ALA A 164 -6.74 -10.53 16.65
CA ALA A 164 -5.63 -10.37 15.70
C ALA A 164 -4.36 -11.07 16.20
N ALA A 165 -4.04 -10.91 17.50
CA ALA A 165 -2.90 -11.59 18.11
C ALA A 165 -3.04 -13.12 18.05
N ALA A 166 -4.26 -13.64 18.21
CA ALA A 166 -4.52 -15.08 18.10
C ALA A 166 -4.28 -15.59 16.66
N GLU A 167 -4.65 -14.82 15.65
CA GLU A 167 -4.37 -15.18 14.25
C GLU A 167 -2.87 -15.15 13.94
N TYR A 168 -2.11 -14.13 14.42
CA TYR A 168 -0.66 -14.11 14.27
C TYR A 168 0.04 -15.29 14.94
N ARG A 169 -0.43 -15.75 16.12
CA ARG A 169 0.12 -16.95 16.76
C ARG A 169 -0.09 -18.20 15.90
N LYS A 170 -1.26 -18.36 15.26
CA LYS A 170 -1.49 -19.47 14.32
C LYS A 170 -0.54 -19.44 13.12
N ILE A 171 -0.18 -18.24 12.63
CA ILE A 171 0.84 -18.11 11.58
C ILE A 171 2.19 -18.64 12.08
N LEU A 172 2.59 -18.27 13.29
CA LEU A 172 3.85 -18.71 13.89
C LEU A 172 3.86 -20.20 14.24
N ASP A 173 2.70 -20.80 14.53
CA ASP A 173 2.56 -22.25 14.67
C ASP A 173 2.83 -22.99 13.34
N ILE A 174 2.47 -22.38 12.20
CA ILE A 174 2.70 -22.93 10.86
C ILE A 174 4.13 -22.66 10.38
N ASN A 175 4.61 -21.44 10.55
CA ASN A 175 5.94 -20.99 10.15
C ASN A 175 6.54 -20.05 11.20
N PRO A 176 7.31 -20.57 12.16
CA PRO A 176 7.87 -19.79 13.26
C PRO A 176 8.87 -18.71 12.86
N THR A 177 9.45 -18.80 11.67
CA THR A 177 10.49 -17.89 11.17
C THR A 177 10.01 -17.04 10.00
N LEU A 178 8.70 -16.88 9.84
CA LEU A 178 8.16 -16.02 8.78
C LEU A 178 8.46 -14.55 9.09
N PRO A 179 9.28 -13.88 8.26
CA PRO A 179 9.70 -12.50 8.54
C PRO A 179 8.51 -11.53 8.68
N GLY A 180 8.59 -10.61 9.62
CA GLY A 180 7.60 -9.58 9.90
C GLY A 180 6.42 -10.01 10.78
N VAL A 181 6.22 -11.31 11.04
CA VAL A 181 5.07 -11.79 11.81
C VAL A 181 5.26 -11.55 13.30
N HIS A 182 6.44 -11.81 13.82
CA HIS A 182 6.76 -11.49 15.22
C HIS A 182 6.64 -10.00 15.50
N ALA A 183 7.13 -9.12 14.60
CA ALA A 183 6.98 -7.67 14.75
C ALA A 183 5.50 -7.23 14.74
N ARG A 184 4.67 -7.82 13.86
CA ARG A 184 3.22 -7.56 13.83
C ARG A 184 2.53 -8.02 15.10
N LEU A 185 2.84 -9.23 15.60
CA LEU A 185 2.31 -9.73 16.86
C LEU A 185 2.70 -8.82 18.03
N GLY A 186 3.99 -8.44 18.12
CA GLY A 186 4.47 -7.52 19.15
C GLY A 186 3.72 -6.18 19.12
N ARG A 187 3.52 -5.60 17.94
CA ARG A 187 2.77 -4.35 17.75
C ARG A 187 1.31 -4.49 18.19
N VAL A 188 0.64 -5.57 17.80
CA VAL A 188 -0.76 -5.81 18.17
C VAL A 188 -0.93 -6.00 19.68
N LEU A 189 0.03 -6.65 20.35
CA LEU A 189 0.03 -6.78 21.81
C LEU A 189 0.14 -5.44 22.54
N LEU A 190 0.79 -4.44 21.92
CA LEU A 190 0.89 -3.08 22.44
C LEU A 190 -0.27 -2.17 22.00
N SER A 191 -1.12 -2.60 21.07
CA SER A 191 -2.18 -1.77 20.47
C SER A 191 -3.45 -1.69 21.30
N GLY A 192 -3.39 -1.69 22.60
CA GLY A 192 -4.53 -1.45 23.49
C GLY A 192 -4.43 -0.11 24.20
N ALA A 193 -5.54 0.40 24.73
CA ALA A 193 -5.52 1.65 25.49
C ALA A 193 -4.57 1.58 26.72
N GLN A 194 -4.43 0.39 27.30
CA GLN A 194 -3.50 0.10 28.39
C GLN A 194 -3.09 -1.39 28.27
N PRO A 195 -1.99 -1.71 27.58
CA PRO A 195 -1.50 -3.08 27.50
C PRO A 195 -1.10 -3.56 28.89
N SER A 196 -1.43 -4.83 29.20
CA SER A 196 -1.03 -5.41 30.48
C SER A 196 0.50 -5.59 30.53
N PRO A 197 1.11 -5.63 31.74
CA PRO A 197 2.55 -5.92 31.88
C PRO A 197 2.97 -7.23 31.17
N ASP A 198 2.11 -8.23 31.17
CA ASP A 198 2.35 -9.49 30.45
C ASP A 198 2.32 -9.29 28.93
N ALA A 199 1.39 -8.49 28.39
CA ALA A 199 1.36 -8.14 26.98
C ALA A 199 2.62 -7.38 26.55
N VAL A 200 3.11 -6.45 27.37
CA VAL A 200 4.36 -5.71 27.11
C VAL A 200 5.55 -6.68 27.10
N ALA A 201 5.64 -7.59 28.05
CA ALA A 201 6.72 -8.59 28.10
C ALA A 201 6.69 -9.51 26.86
N GLN A 202 5.50 -9.99 26.46
CA GLN A 202 5.34 -10.79 25.25
C GLN A 202 5.71 -9.99 23.99
N ALA A 203 5.32 -8.72 23.90
CA ALA A 203 5.68 -7.84 22.77
C ALA A 203 7.20 -7.68 22.67
N LYS A 204 7.87 -7.39 23.78
CA LYS A 204 9.35 -7.29 23.85
C LYS A 204 10.02 -8.56 23.33
N GLN A 205 9.56 -9.74 23.79
CA GLN A 205 10.06 -11.02 23.29
C GLN A 205 9.85 -11.19 21.79
N ASN A 206 8.68 -10.85 21.28
CA ASN A 206 8.39 -10.97 19.86
C ASN A 206 9.28 -10.03 19.01
N PHE A 207 9.52 -8.78 19.41
CA PHE A 207 10.43 -7.91 18.68
C PHE A 207 11.88 -8.43 18.70
N GLN A 208 12.30 -9.07 19.80
CA GLN A 208 13.62 -9.72 19.86
C GLN A 208 13.70 -10.92 18.90
N GLN A 209 12.66 -11.75 18.84
CA GLN A 209 12.57 -12.87 17.89
C GLN A 209 12.56 -12.39 16.44
N GLU A 210 11.89 -11.28 16.15
CA GLU A 210 11.94 -10.68 14.80
C GLU A 210 13.37 -10.28 14.43
N LEU A 211 14.15 -9.73 15.36
CA LEU A 211 15.54 -9.35 15.11
C LEU A 211 16.49 -10.54 14.95
N GLU A 212 16.12 -11.71 15.47
CA GLU A 212 16.84 -12.96 15.18
C GLU A 212 16.60 -13.44 13.73
N ILE A 213 15.41 -13.16 13.18
CA ILE A 213 15.01 -13.52 11.81
C ILE A 213 15.48 -12.45 10.81
N ASP A 214 15.19 -11.17 11.10
CA ASP A 214 15.59 -10.01 10.31
C ASP A 214 16.35 -8.98 11.19
N PRO A 215 17.68 -9.08 11.26
CA PRO A 215 18.51 -8.13 12.01
C PRO A 215 18.45 -6.69 11.48
N ASN A 216 17.87 -6.47 10.29
CA ASN A 216 17.72 -5.15 9.68
C ASN A 216 16.31 -4.57 9.87
N ASN A 217 15.54 -5.07 10.78
CA ASN A 217 14.22 -4.53 11.10
C ASN A 217 14.34 -3.29 12.01
N ALA A 218 14.48 -2.10 11.39
CA ALA A 218 14.62 -0.83 12.11
C ALA A 218 13.41 -0.54 13.01
N ALA A 219 12.21 -0.95 12.62
CA ALA A 219 10.99 -0.74 13.41
C ALA A 219 11.02 -1.55 14.72
N SER A 220 11.49 -2.80 14.68
CA SER A 220 11.66 -3.63 15.89
C SER A 220 12.71 -3.04 16.83
N GLU A 221 13.86 -2.57 16.31
CA GLU A 221 14.87 -1.88 17.10
C GLU A 221 14.28 -0.60 17.74
N TYR A 222 13.54 0.19 16.99
CA TYR A 222 12.89 1.41 17.50
C TYR A 222 11.92 1.09 18.66
N VAL A 223 11.02 0.11 18.48
CA VAL A 223 10.05 -0.23 19.53
C VAL A 223 10.72 -0.79 20.78
N LEU A 224 11.77 -1.60 20.64
CA LEU A 224 12.56 -2.05 21.80
C LEU A 224 13.23 -0.88 22.54
N GLY A 225 13.65 0.16 21.80
CA GLY A 225 14.14 1.41 22.37
C GLY A 225 13.05 2.15 23.15
N GLU A 226 11.83 2.26 22.60
CA GLU A 226 10.70 2.88 23.31
C GLU A 226 10.35 2.11 24.59
N LEU A 227 10.26 0.78 24.54
CA LEU A 227 10.00 -0.05 25.72
C LEU A 227 11.07 0.10 26.80
N ALA A 228 12.35 0.13 26.42
CA ALA A 228 13.45 0.37 27.36
C ALA A 228 13.39 1.78 27.98
N LYS A 229 13.04 2.79 27.19
CA LYS A 229 12.84 4.16 27.67
C LYS A 229 11.70 4.25 28.67
N GLU A 230 10.58 3.55 28.47
CA GLU A 230 9.45 3.48 29.41
C GLU A 230 9.85 2.80 30.73
N GLU A 231 10.75 1.82 30.66
CA GLU A 231 11.38 1.18 31.82
C GLU A 231 12.46 2.07 32.52
N ASN A 232 12.74 3.27 31.99
CA ASN A 232 13.85 4.16 32.33
C ASN A 232 15.26 3.54 32.14
N ASP A 233 15.37 2.48 31.35
CA ASP A 233 16.66 1.92 30.93
C ASP A 233 17.14 2.67 29.66
N PHE A 234 17.61 3.90 29.90
CA PHE A 234 18.08 4.77 28.82
C PHE A 234 19.33 4.21 28.11
N SER A 235 20.14 3.39 28.79
CA SER A 235 21.32 2.77 28.18
C SER A 235 20.91 1.79 27.08
N THR A 236 19.97 0.93 27.37
CA THR A 236 19.39 -0.03 26.42
C THR A 236 18.64 0.72 25.31
N ALA A 237 17.87 1.76 25.67
CA ALA A 237 17.15 2.60 24.69
C ALA A 237 18.11 3.25 23.67
N ILE A 238 19.21 3.86 24.12
CA ILE A 238 20.24 4.45 23.26
C ILE A 238 20.82 3.40 22.30
N THR A 239 21.07 2.18 22.81
CA THR A 239 21.60 1.10 21.98
C THR A 239 20.64 0.74 20.85
N HIS A 240 19.36 0.54 21.14
CA HIS A 240 18.34 0.18 20.17
C HIS A 240 18.07 1.33 19.17
N TYR A 241 17.90 2.56 19.62
CA TYR A 241 17.72 3.70 18.71
C TYR A 241 18.93 3.92 17.80
N THR A 242 20.15 3.72 18.33
CA THR A 242 21.37 3.81 17.50
C THR A 242 21.37 2.77 16.40
N ARG A 243 20.90 1.56 16.66
CA ARG A 243 20.76 0.53 15.62
C ARG A 243 19.67 0.90 14.61
N ALA A 244 18.50 1.34 15.09
CA ALA A 244 17.41 1.78 14.22
C ALA A 244 17.86 2.88 13.25
N THR A 245 18.58 3.91 13.71
CA THR A 245 19.10 5.00 12.86
C THR A 245 20.19 4.56 11.89
N LYS A 246 20.94 3.50 12.19
CA LYS A 246 21.94 2.92 11.30
C LYS A 246 21.31 2.05 10.20
N ILE A 247 20.21 1.37 10.52
CA ILE A 247 19.47 0.53 9.57
C ILE A 247 18.67 1.41 8.61
N ASP A 248 17.94 2.39 9.14
CA ASP A 248 17.15 3.32 8.35
C ASP A 248 17.51 4.77 8.69
N HIS A 249 18.28 5.38 7.79
CA HIS A 249 18.71 6.78 7.93
C HIS A 249 17.56 7.78 7.71
N SER A 250 16.40 7.35 7.26
CA SER A 250 15.20 8.18 7.09
C SER A 250 14.20 8.06 8.24
N PHE A 251 14.50 7.26 9.26
CA PHE A 251 13.61 7.02 10.40
C PHE A 251 13.70 8.16 11.43
N ALA A 252 12.96 9.22 11.19
CA ALA A 252 13.00 10.44 12.01
C ALA A 252 12.74 10.18 13.50
N GLU A 253 11.72 9.37 13.85
CA GLU A 253 11.35 9.07 15.23
C GLU A 253 12.49 8.39 16.00
N ALA A 254 13.30 7.57 15.33
CA ALA A 254 14.45 6.91 15.95
C ALA A 254 15.55 7.93 16.31
N TYR A 255 15.76 8.95 15.47
CA TYR A 255 16.69 10.04 15.79
C TYR A 255 16.20 10.90 16.96
N LEU A 256 14.90 11.19 17.03
CA LEU A 256 14.31 11.90 18.17
C LEU A 256 14.43 11.08 19.46
N GLY A 257 14.12 9.77 19.39
CA GLY A 257 14.25 8.83 20.50
C GLY A 257 15.68 8.77 21.03
N LEU A 258 16.67 8.61 20.12
CA LEU A 258 18.09 8.61 20.45
C LEU A 258 18.51 9.91 21.15
N GLY A 259 18.20 11.05 20.55
CA GLY A 259 18.56 12.34 21.11
C GLY A 259 17.91 12.60 22.47
N SER A 260 16.63 12.25 22.62
CA SER A 260 15.91 12.39 23.90
C SER A 260 16.50 11.51 25.00
N ALA A 261 16.87 10.26 24.68
CA ALA A 261 17.50 9.35 25.65
C ALA A 261 18.91 9.84 26.07
N LEU A 262 19.68 10.39 25.13
CA LEU A 262 20.97 11.01 25.40
C LEU A 262 20.83 12.26 26.29
N VAL A 263 19.82 13.11 26.05
CA VAL A 263 19.51 14.25 26.94
C VAL A 263 19.16 13.76 28.35
N SER A 264 18.33 12.73 28.48
CA SER A 264 17.90 12.16 29.76
C SER A 264 19.07 11.60 30.57
N THR A 265 20.14 11.19 29.91
CA THR A 265 21.38 10.69 30.55
C THR A 265 22.48 11.76 30.66
N ASN A 266 22.15 13.05 30.44
CA ASN A 266 23.06 14.19 30.43
C ASN A 266 24.22 14.09 29.40
N GLN A 267 24.08 13.26 28.37
CA GLN A 267 25.02 13.15 27.26
C GLN A 267 24.70 14.23 26.21
N PHE A 268 24.71 15.49 26.63
CA PHE A 268 24.19 16.61 25.85
C PHE A 268 24.92 16.83 24.52
N ALA A 269 26.24 16.71 24.53
CA ALA A 269 27.03 16.89 23.30
C ALA A 269 26.70 15.81 22.26
N ASP A 270 26.50 14.56 22.69
CA ASP A 270 26.19 13.43 21.83
C ASP A 270 24.72 13.46 21.34
N ALA A 271 23.85 14.16 22.07
CA ALA A 271 22.45 14.34 21.70
C ALA A 271 22.25 15.29 20.50
N ILE A 272 23.16 16.26 20.32
CA ILE A 272 23.02 17.30 19.28
C ILE A 272 22.97 16.71 17.86
N PRO A 273 23.90 15.87 17.38
CA PRO A 273 23.88 15.39 16.01
C PRO A 273 22.61 14.63 15.62
N PRO A 274 22.09 13.68 16.41
CA PRO A 274 20.84 13.02 16.07
C PRO A 274 19.63 13.96 16.08
N LEU A 275 19.57 14.93 17.02
CA LEU A 275 18.49 15.91 17.06
C LEU A 275 18.53 16.90 15.89
N GLU A 276 19.71 17.36 15.48
CA GLU A 276 19.87 18.17 14.26
C GLU A 276 19.47 17.38 13.00
N THR A 277 19.68 16.05 13.01
CA THR A 277 19.23 15.19 11.91
C THR A 277 17.71 15.07 11.90
N TYR A 278 17.10 14.89 13.05
CA TYR A 278 15.65 14.89 13.20
C TYR A 278 15.02 16.21 12.74
N GLU A 279 15.58 17.35 13.14
CA GLU A 279 15.09 18.68 12.77
C GLU A 279 15.07 18.88 11.24
N LYS A 280 16.08 18.41 10.53
CA LYS A 280 16.10 18.48 9.05
C LYS A 280 14.97 17.67 8.40
N MET A 281 14.52 16.60 9.05
CA MET A 281 13.41 15.77 8.57
C MET A 281 12.05 16.31 8.98
N ALA A 282 11.97 16.94 10.15
CA ALA A 282 10.74 17.45 10.75
C ALA A 282 10.94 18.89 11.32
N PRO A 283 11.20 19.90 10.45
CA PRO A 283 11.58 21.26 10.87
C PRO A 283 10.46 22.01 11.62
N ASP A 284 9.21 21.55 11.50
CA ASP A 284 8.07 22.16 12.19
C ASP A 284 7.70 21.44 13.50
N SER A 285 8.57 20.55 14.00
CA SER A 285 8.32 19.77 15.23
C SER A 285 8.64 20.55 16.49
N PRO A 286 7.65 20.97 17.31
CA PRO A 286 7.93 21.62 18.58
C PRO A 286 8.73 20.74 19.54
N THR A 287 8.53 19.43 19.49
CA THR A 287 9.25 18.46 20.32
C THR A 287 10.72 18.36 19.94
N GLY A 288 11.04 18.37 18.62
CA GLY A 288 12.42 18.38 18.13
C GLY A 288 13.19 19.61 18.64
N HIS A 289 12.63 20.79 18.42
CA HIS A 289 13.22 22.04 18.90
C HIS A 289 13.38 22.07 20.42
N TYR A 290 12.42 21.54 21.18
CA TYR A 290 12.52 21.43 22.63
C TYR A 290 13.71 20.58 23.08
N GLN A 291 13.84 19.37 22.49
CA GLN A 291 14.94 18.46 22.83
C GLN A 291 16.30 19.03 22.42
N LEU A 292 16.37 19.70 21.27
CA LEU A 292 17.59 20.33 20.79
C LEU A 292 17.98 21.52 21.66
N ALA A 293 17.01 22.31 22.14
CA ALA A 293 17.26 23.38 23.10
C ALA A 293 17.85 22.85 24.42
N LEU A 294 17.32 21.74 24.94
CA LEU A 294 17.88 21.09 26.14
C LEU A 294 19.30 20.59 25.90
N ALA A 295 19.56 19.95 24.76
CA ALA A 295 20.89 19.45 24.39
C ALA A 295 21.91 20.60 24.29
N TYR A 296 21.58 21.68 23.58
CA TYR A 296 22.45 22.85 23.46
C TYR A 296 22.69 23.54 24.82
N ASN A 297 21.65 23.69 25.63
CA ASN A 297 21.79 24.30 26.96
C ASN A 297 22.71 23.48 27.88
N GLY A 298 22.53 22.14 27.89
CA GLY A 298 23.37 21.23 28.66
C GLY A 298 24.82 21.18 28.18
N ALA A 299 25.06 21.36 26.88
CA ALA A 299 26.36 21.45 26.25
C ALA A 299 27.01 22.86 26.39
N GLY A 300 26.34 23.82 27.08
CA GLY A 300 26.84 25.17 27.26
C GLY A 300 26.64 26.13 26.09
N ARG A 301 25.97 25.69 25.01
CA ARG A 301 25.69 26.48 23.80
C ARG A 301 24.42 27.32 23.95
N LYS A 302 24.46 28.31 24.84
CA LYS A 302 23.28 29.08 25.27
C LYS A 302 22.58 29.84 24.15
N GLU A 303 23.33 30.37 23.20
CA GLU A 303 22.77 31.13 22.08
C GLU A 303 21.93 30.20 21.14
N ASP A 304 22.47 29.03 20.85
CA ASP A 304 21.78 28.00 20.09
C ASP A 304 20.52 27.50 20.84
N ALA A 305 20.64 27.25 22.12
CA ALA A 305 19.52 26.86 22.97
C ALA A 305 18.38 27.88 22.97
N ASN A 306 18.72 29.19 23.05
CA ASN A 306 17.72 30.27 23.00
C ASN A 306 17.03 30.36 21.63
N ARG A 307 17.75 30.12 20.55
CA ARG A 307 17.19 30.07 19.19
C ARG A 307 16.20 28.93 19.07
N GLU A 308 16.57 27.71 19.47
CA GLU A 308 15.69 26.54 19.43
C GLU A 308 14.47 26.69 20.34
N ALA A 309 14.63 27.28 21.52
CA ALA A 309 13.51 27.58 22.40
C ALA A 309 12.54 28.63 21.82
N ALA A 310 12.99 29.53 20.95
CA ALA A 310 12.13 30.45 20.23
C ALA A 310 11.35 29.68 19.11
N LEU A 311 12.03 28.87 18.31
CA LEU A 311 11.42 28.03 17.28
C LEU A 311 10.38 27.07 17.86
N GLN A 312 10.67 26.46 19.00
CA GLN A 312 9.72 25.61 19.73
C GLN A 312 8.41 26.33 20.06
N ARG A 313 8.50 27.59 20.55
CA ARG A 313 7.29 28.37 20.86
C ARG A 313 6.49 28.72 19.59
N ASP A 314 7.17 29.08 18.52
CA ASP A 314 6.53 29.48 17.27
C ASP A 314 5.86 28.28 16.58
N THR A 315 6.54 27.15 16.51
CA THR A 315 6.01 25.91 15.93
C THR A 315 4.85 25.34 16.77
N ALA A 316 4.95 25.40 18.11
CA ALA A 316 3.86 24.98 19.01
C ALA A 316 2.60 25.84 18.80
N LYS A 317 2.77 27.17 18.67
CA LYS A 317 1.67 28.10 18.39
C LYS A 317 1.04 27.84 17.00
N ALA A 318 1.86 27.60 16.00
CA ALA A 318 1.38 27.28 14.66
C ALA A 318 0.58 25.96 14.63
N LEU A 319 1.06 24.93 15.33
CA LEU A 319 0.38 23.65 15.47
C LEU A 319 -0.97 23.80 16.17
N GLU A 320 -1.03 24.59 17.23
CA GLU A 320 -2.28 24.85 17.96
C GLU A 320 -3.31 25.59 17.08
N GLN A 321 -2.86 26.58 16.30
CA GLN A 321 -3.71 27.27 15.35
C GLN A 321 -4.23 26.34 14.24
N LEU A 322 -3.39 25.41 13.77
CA LEU A 322 -3.78 24.41 12.77
C LEU A 322 -4.85 23.49 13.34
N LYS A 323 -4.65 22.95 14.56
CA LYS A 323 -5.64 22.10 15.24
C LYS A 323 -7.00 22.80 15.38
N ARG A 324 -7.00 24.08 15.78
CA ARG A 324 -8.22 24.89 15.90
C ARG A 324 -8.94 25.01 14.56
N ARG A 325 -8.23 25.37 13.47
CA ARG A 325 -8.82 25.49 12.13
C ARG A 325 -9.40 24.16 11.63
N VAL A 326 -8.74 23.04 11.90
CA VAL A 326 -9.25 21.71 11.55
C VAL A 326 -10.51 21.40 12.33
N ALA A 327 -10.56 21.69 13.64
CA ALA A 327 -11.76 21.48 14.46
C ALA A 327 -12.93 22.33 13.97
N GLU A 328 -12.71 23.62 13.69
CA GLU A 328 -13.73 24.54 13.13
C GLU A 328 -14.22 24.05 11.75
N GLY A 329 -13.32 23.58 10.87
CA GLY A 329 -13.68 23.01 9.57
C GLY A 329 -14.54 21.75 9.67
N LEU A 330 -14.30 20.90 10.66
CA LEU A 330 -15.10 19.69 10.91
C LEU A 330 -16.50 20.03 11.49
N GLU A 331 -16.61 21.11 12.28
CA GLU A 331 -17.92 21.57 12.79
C GLU A 331 -18.83 22.07 11.67
N HIS A 332 -18.28 22.75 10.65
CA HIS A 332 -19.03 23.23 9.50
C HIS A 332 -19.47 22.12 8.51
N GLN A 333 -18.92 20.91 8.63
CA GLN A 333 -19.29 19.75 7.80
C GLN A 333 -20.35 18.84 8.44
N LYS A 334 -20.80 19.13 9.68
CA LYS A 334 -21.92 18.40 10.27
C LYS A 334 -23.22 18.75 9.54
N PRO A 335 -24.01 17.75 9.07
CA PRO A 335 -25.31 18.01 8.48
C PRO A 335 -26.22 18.72 9.51
N PRO A 336 -27.11 19.62 9.09
CA PRO A 336 -28.07 20.25 9.98
C PRO A 336 -28.93 19.16 10.63
N GLN A 337 -29.14 19.27 11.96
CA GLN A 337 -29.95 18.34 12.76
C GLN A 337 -31.43 18.47 12.40
#